data_ab867bd0c1c47c8a02fed0f7104b14db
#
_entry.id   ab867bd0c1c47c8a02fed0f7104b14db
#
_cell.length_a   1.000
_cell.length_b   1.000
_cell.length_c   1.000
_cell.angle_alpha   90.00
_cell.angle_beta   90.00
_cell.angle_gamma   90.00
#
_symmetry.space_group_name_H-M   'P 1'
#
loop_
_entity.id
_entity.type
_entity.pdbx_description
1 polymer ?
#
loop_
_entity_poly.entity_id
_entity_poly.type
_entity_poly.pdbx_seq_one_letter_code
_entity_poly.pdbx_strand_id
1 'polypeptide(L)'
;IGSGQNFNYRSDLFQKSVNEMKFLIKYFKGDVSTILGLAGIGDLYVSAIGGRNSKMGDFLGKGFTFAAAKKKFMPRDTVEGEQLAREIAPYVLRKIDKKKIPLMIHLLRTIIYNKKI
;
A
#
# COMPACT_ATOMS: atom_id res chain seq x y z
N ILE A 1 -7.92 2.65 0.63
CA ILE A 1 -8.94 1.96 1.44
C ILE A 1 -9.02 2.59 2.82
N GLY A 2 -7.90 2.87 3.46
CA GLY A 2 -7.85 3.53 4.77
C GLY A 2 -8.23 5.00 4.78
N SER A 3 -8.61 5.57 3.66
CA SER A 3 -8.91 7.01 3.54
C SER A 3 -10.30 7.42 4.01
N GLY A 4 -11.15 6.47 4.42
CA GLY A 4 -12.52 6.75 4.85
C GLY A 4 -13.49 7.07 3.72
N GLN A 5 -13.13 6.74 2.49
CA GLN A 5 -13.95 7.00 1.31
C GLN A 5 -15.18 6.08 1.25
N ASN A 6 -16.17 6.43 0.42
CA ASN A 6 -17.38 5.63 0.27
C ASN A 6 -17.09 4.27 -0.38
N PHE A 7 -18.09 3.38 -0.35
CA PHE A 7 -17.93 2.00 -0.82
C PHE A 7 -17.48 1.91 -2.28
N ASN A 8 -18.06 2.72 -3.17
CA ASN A 8 -17.69 2.69 -4.59
C ASN A 8 -16.24 3.11 -4.81
N TYR A 9 -15.78 4.13 -4.10
CA TYR A 9 -14.39 4.56 -4.16
C TYR A 9 -13.44 3.47 -3.65
N ARG A 10 -13.80 2.81 -2.55
CA ARG A 10 -12.99 1.70 -2.01
C ARG A 10 -12.87 0.55 -2.98
N SER A 11 -13.96 0.20 -3.66
CA SER A 11 -13.97 -0.86 -4.68
C SER A 11 -13.06 -0.51 -5.85
N ASP A 12 -13.08 0.74 -6.30
CA ASP A 12 -12.22 1.22 -7.38
C ASP A 12 -10.75 1.18 -6.96
N LEU A 13 -10.41 1.63 -5.76
CA LEU A 13 -9.06 1.54 -5.24
C LEU A 13 -8.57 0.10 -5.12
N PHE A 14 -9.44 -0.81 -4.68
CA PHE A 14 -9.10 -2.22 -4.59
C PHE A 14 -8.73 -2.77 -5.97
N GLN A 15 -9.55 -2.49 -6.98
CA GLN A 15 -9.29 -2.95 -8.35
C GLN A 15 -8.01 -2.36 -8.91
N LYS A 16 -7.75 -1.09 -8.70
CA LYS A 16 -6.51 -0.43 -9.13
C LYS A 16 -5.30 -1.04 -8.44
N SER A 17 -5.40 -1.33 -7.15
CA SER A 17 -4.34 -1.98 -6.38
C SER A 17 -4.01 -3.36 -6.96
N VAL A 18 -5.04 -4.17 -7.27
CA VAL A 18 -4.85 -5.49 -7.88
C VAL A 18 -4.14 -5.36 -9.23
N ASN A 19 -4.54 -4.39 -10.05
CA ASN A 19 -3.93 -4.16 -11.35
C ASN A 19 -2.46 -3.78 -11.23
N GLU A 20 -2.11 -2.91 -10.29
CA GLU A 20 -0.71 -2.54 -10.05
C GLU A 20 0.11 -3.73 -9.55
N MET A 21 -0.45 -4.55 -8.68
CA MET A 21 0.23 -5.74 -8.20
C MET A 21 0.49 -6.73 -9.33
N LYS A 22 -0.47 -6.91 -10.24
CA LYS A 22 -0.27 -7.74 -11.44
C LYS A 22 0.89 -7.22 -12.29
N PHE A 23 0.94 -5.91 -12.51
CA PHE A 23 2.02 -5.28 -13.26
C PHE A 23 3.37 -5.54 -12.59
N LEU A 24 3.47 -5.34 -11.28
CA LEU A 24 4.71 -5.54 -10.55
C LEU A 24 5.18 -7.00 -10.57
N ILE A 25 4.25 -7.94 -10.42
CA ILE A 25 4.59 -9.37 -10.50
C ILE A 25 5.13 -9.72 -11.88
N LYS A 26 4.51 -9.23 -12.95
CA LYS A 26 5.00 -9.43 -14.31
C LYS A 26 6.36 -8.77 -14.51
N TYR A 27 6.54 -7.56 -14.02
CA TYR A 27 7.79 -6.82 -14.13
C TYR A 27 8.95 -7.61 -13.52
N PHE A 28 8.74 -8.23 -12.37
CA PHE A 28 9.74 -9.06 -11.70
C PHE A 28 9.69 -10.52 -12.14
N LYS A 29 9.01 -10.82 -13.24
CA LYS A 29 8.90 -12.17 -13.83
C LYS A 29 8.24 -13.20 -12.89
N GLY A 30 7.35 -12.72 -11.99
CA GLY A 30 6.56 -13.58 -11.15
C GLY A 30 5.33 -14.13 -11.87
N ASP A 31 4.60 -15.00 -11.18
CA ASP A 31 3.38 -15.61 -11.69
C ASP A 31 2.18 -14.73 -11.36
N VAL A 32 1.51 -14.21 -12.40
CA VAL A 32 0.32 -13.36 -12.23
C VAL A 32 -0.82 -14.10 -11.53
N SER A 33 -0.92 -15.43 -11.70
CA SER A 33 -1.96 -16.22 -11.05
C SER A 33 -1.87 -16.18 -9.53
N THR A 34 -0.68 -15.93 -8.98
CA THR A 34 -0.48 -15.80 -7.53
C THR A 34 -1.32 -14.68 -6.93
N ILE A 35 -1.41 -13.52 -7.63
CA ILE A 35 -2.20 -12.39 -7.15
C ILE A 35 -3.70 -12.65 -7.24
N LEU A 36 -4.11 -13.46 -8.23
CA LEU A 36 -5.50 -13.83 -8.42
C LEU A 36 -5.89 -14.98 -7.52
N GLY A 37 -4.92 -15.69 -6.95
CA GLY A 37 -5.16 -16.78 -6.03
C GLY A 37 -5.49 -16.30 -4.62
N LEU A 38 -5.83 -17.28 -3.77
CA LEU A 38 -6.24 -17.00 -2.40
C LEU A 38 -5.20 -16.24 -1.60
N ALA A 39 -3.91 -16.55 -1.80
CA ALA A 39 -2.84 -15.91 -1.06
C ALA A 39 -2.75 -14.40 -1.35
N GLY A 40 -2.79 -14.01 -2.64
CA GLY A 40 -2.68 -12.60 -3.01
C GLY A 40 -3.93 -11.80 -2.68
N ILE A 41 -5.08 -12.24 -3.16
CA ILE A 41 -6.35 -11.52 -2.96
C ILE A 41 -6.82 -11.61 -1.51
N GLY A 42 -6.65 -12.78 -0.88
CA GLY A 42 -7.02 -12.98 0.51
C GLY A 42 -6.25 -12.05 1.43
N ASP A 43 -4.93 -11.97 1.27
CA ASP A 43 -4.08 -11.08 2.07
C ASP A 43 -4.45 -9.62 1.86
N LEU A 44 -4.71 -9.22 0.62
CA LEU A 44 -5.13 -7.86 0.32
C LEU A 44 -6.47 -7.54 0.97
N TYR A 45 -7.42 -8.48 0.92
CA TYR A 45 -8.72 -8.30 1.56
C TYR A 45 -8.61 -8.19 3.08
N VAL A 46 -7.86 -9.07 3.71
CA VAL A 46 -7.64 -9.03 5.17
C VAL A 46 -6.97 -7.72 5.59
N SER A 47 -5.97 -7.27 4.84
CA SER A 47 -5.32 -5.98 5.10
C SER A 47 -6.27 -4.81 4.95
N ALA A 48 -7.28 -4.92 4.08
CA ALA A 48 -8.27 -3.86 3.88
C ALA A 48 -9.26 -3.73 5.04
N ILE A 49 -9.59 -4.85 5.72
CA ILE A 49 -10.60 -4.86 6.79
C ILE A 49 -10.02 -4.89 8.19
N GLY A 50 -8.73 -5.16 8.34
CA GLY A 50 -8.09 -5.23 9.65
C GLY A 50 -6.58 -5.25 9.55
N GLY A 51 -5.93 -5.40 10.70
CA GLY A 51 -4.48 -5.47 10.78
C GLY A 51 -3.79 -4.12 10.89
N ARG A 52 -2.47 -4.17 11.05
CA ARG A 52 -1.67 -2.97 11.34
C ARG A 52 -1.49 -2.06 10.13
N ASN A 53 -1.40 -2.62 8.93
CA ASN A 53 -1.34 -1.81 7.70
C ASN A 53 -2.63 -1.02 7.51
N SER A 54 -3.79 -1.64 7.74
CA SER A 54 -5.09 -0.99 7.63
C SER A 54 -5.25 0.11 8.70
N LYS A 55 -4.82 -0.18 9.93
CA LYS A 55 -4.84 0.80 11.02
C LYS A 55 -4.01 2.04 10.68
N MET A 56 -2.81 1.83 10.15
CA MET A 56 -1.97 2.94 9.69
C MET A 56 -2.66 3.72 8.57
N GLY A 57 -3.28 3.02 7.62
CA GLY A 57 -4.01 3.65 6.52
C GLY A 57 -5.14 4.56 7.00
N ASP A 58 -5.84 4.17 8.07
CA ASP A 58 -6.89 5.01 8.67
C ASP A 58 -6.32 6.33 9.22
N PHE A 59 -5.18 6.28 9.91
CA PHE A 59 -4.54 7.49 10.41
C PHE A 59 -4.05 8.39 9.27
N LEU A 60 -3.47 7.82 8.24
CA LEU A 60 -3.05 8.58 7.05
C LEU A 60 -4.26 9.25 6.39
N GLY A 61 -5.38 8.53 6.29
CA GLY A 61 -6.62 9.07 5.74
C GLY A 61 -7.20 10.22 6.55
N LYS A 62 -6.90 10.28 7.86
CA LYS A 62 -7.31 11.37 8.74
C LYS A 62 -6.37 12.58 8.67
N GLY A 63 -5.33 12.53 7.86
CA GLY A 63 -4.42 13.64 7.64
C GLY A 63 -3.12 13.59 8.41
N PHE A 64 -2.83 12.52 9.16
CA PHE A 64 -1.54 12.35 9.81
C PHE A 64 -0.47 11.93 8.80
N THR A 65 0.78 12.35 9.05
CA THR A 65 1.92 11.78 8.34
C THR A 65 2.21 10.39 8.90
N PHE A 66 2.96 9.58 8.13
CA PHE A 66 3.33 8.23 8.58
C PHE A 66 4.10 8.28 9.90
N ALA A 67 5.12 9.15 9.98
CA ALA A 67 5.95 9.25 11.19
C ALA A 67 5.14 9.71 12.41
N ALA A 68 4.25 10.70 12.23
CA ALA A 68 3.41 11.19 13.32
C ALA A 68 2.44 10.12 13.81
N ALA A 69 1.79 9.42 12.91
CA ALA A 69 0.86 8.34 13.25
C ALA A 69 1.59 7.19 13.96
N LYS A 70 2.75 6.79 13.44
CA LYS A 70 3.55 5.70 14.04
C LYS A 70 3.97 6.05 15.47
N LYS A 71 4.48 7.24 15.68
CA LYS A 71 4.95 7.69 16.99
C LYS A 71 3.82 7.85 17.99
N LYS A 72 2.70 8.45 17.59
CA LYS A 72 1.60 8.82 18.48
C LYS A 72 0.66 7.66 18.81
N PHE A 73 0.31 6.85 17.82
CA PHE A 73 -0.75 5.84 17.94
C PHE A 73 -0.25 4.40 17.86
N MET A 74 0.91 4.17 17.26
CA MET A 74 1.40 2.83 16.99
C MET A 74 2.89 2.65 17.35
N PRO A 75 3.35 3.16 18.51
CA PRO A 75 4.80 3.17 18.82
C PRO A 75 5.38 1.78 18.99
N ARG A 76 4.56 0.79 19.36
CA ARG A 76 5.00 -0.59 19.61
C ARG A 76 4.55 -1.56 18.52
N ASP A 77 3.81 -1.08 17.54
CA ASP A 77 3.31 -1.93 16.46
C ASP A 77 4.32 -1.96 15.31
N THR A 78 4.51 -3.13 14.73
CA THR A 78 5.24 -3.27 13.48
C THR A 78 4.26 -3.10 12.32
N VAL A 79 4.53 -2.12 11.45
CA VAL A 79 3.78 -1.95 10.20
C VAL A 79 4.59 -2.66 9.12
N GLU A 80 4.17 -3.86 8.74
CA GLU A 80 4.95 -4.74 7.84
C GLU A 80 5.22 -4.07 6.49
N GLY A 81 4.26 -3.31 5.99
CA GLY A 81 4.40 -2.59 4.73
C GLY A 81 5.51 -1.54 4.75
N GLU A 82 5.84 -0.99 5.92
CA GLU A 82 6.90 0.00 6.03
C GLU A 82 8.27 -0.57 5.64
N GLN A 83 8.61 -1.73 6.20
CA GLN A 83 9.91 -2.34 5.92
C GLN A 83 10.03 -2.68 4.44
N LEU A 84 9.01 -3.30 3.87
CA LEU A 84 9.00 -3.63 2.45
C LEU A 84 9.12 -2.37 1.59
N ALA A 85 8.36 -1.31 1.93
CA ALA A 85 8.42 -0.06 1.19
C ALA A 85 9.84 0.53 1.19
N ARG A 86 10.52 0.53 2.36
CA ARG A 86 11.87 1.06 2.45
C ARG A 86 12.88 0.23 1.66
N GLU A 87 12.69 -1.08 1.59
CA GLU A 87 13.57 -1.96 0.82
C GLU A 87 13.41 -1.78 -0.68
N ILE A 88 12.18 -1.63 -1.17
CA ILE A 88 11.91 -1.60 -2.62
C ILE A 88 11.92 -0.18 -3.21
N ALA A 89 11.68 0.86 -2.39
CA ALA A 89 11.51 2.22 -2.88
C ALA A 89 12.69 2.73 -3.73
N PRO A 90 13.96 2.54 -3.36
CA PRO A 90 15.07 3.04 -4.18
C PRO A 90 15.05 2.49 -5.60
N TYR A 91 14.73 1.22 -5.77
CA TYR A 91 14.62 0.59 -7.08
C TYR A 91 13.36 1.06 -7.82
N VAL A 92 12.21 0.95 -7.16
CA VAL A 92 10.91 1.24 -7.78
C VAL A 92 10.83 2.69 -8.24
N LEU A 93 11.23 3.64 -7.39
CA LEU A 93 11.17 5.06 -7.73
C LEU A 93 12.13 5.45 -8.85
N ARG A 94 13.20 4.70 -9.05
CA ARG A 94 14.20 4.99 -10.07
C ARG A 94 13.95 4.26 -11.38
N LYS A 95 13.51 3.00 -11.32
CA LYS A 95 13.50 2.10 -12.48
C LYS A 95 12.14 1.87 -13.11
N ILE A 96 11.05 1.97 -12.34
CA ILE A 96 9.73 1.61 -12.84
C ILE A 96 8.98 2.88 -13.28
N ASP A 97 8.27 2.78 -14.42
CA ASP A 97 7.43 3.87 -14.93
C ASP A 97 6.33 4.20 -13.92
N LYS A 98 6.36 5.42 -13.41
CA LYS A 98 5.42 5.90 -12.40
C LYS A 98 3.96 5.89 -12.88
N LYS A 99 3.75 5.98 -14.20
CA LYS A 99 2.40 5.94 -14.78
C LYS A 99 1.76 4.55 -14.65
N LYS A 100 2.55 3.52 -14.50
CA LYS A 100 2.07 2.13 -14.39
C LYS A 100 1.67 1.76 -12.99
N ILE A 101 2.21 2.43 -11.97
CA ILE A 101 1.98 2.11 -10.57
C ILE A 101 1.74 3.38 -9.73
N PRO A 102 0.75 4.22 -10.10
CA PRO A 102 0.54 5.49 -9.40
C PRO A 102 0.19 5.33 -7.92
N LEU A 103 -0.59 4.32 -7.53
CA LEU A 103 -0.92 4.08 -6.13
C LEU A 103 0.31 3.68 -5.34
N MET A 104 1.13 2.78 -5.88
CA MET A 104 2.37 2.35 -5.23
C MET A 104 3.32 3.53 -5.04
N ILE A 105 3.49 4.36 -6.07
CA ILE A 105 4.35 5.54 -5.98
C ILE A 105 3.85 6.49 -4.89
N HIS A 106 2.55 6.73 -4.84
CA HIS A 106 1.96 7.59 -3.82
C HIS A 106 2.20 7.03 -2.42
N LEU A 107 1.97 5.73 -2.24
CA LEU A 107 2.18 5.05 -0.96
C LEU A 107 3.66 5.11 -0.53
N LEU A 108 4.58 4.84 -1.44
CA LEU A 108 6.01 4.89 -1.14
C LEU A 108 6.44 6.30 -0.70
N ARG A 109 5.95 7.34 -1.37
CA ARG A 109 6.25 8.72 -0.98
C ARG A 109 5.67 9.08 0.38
N THR A 110 4.48 8.58 0.69
CA THR A 110 3.86 8.79 1.98
C THR A 110 4.71 8.18 3.10
N ILE A 111 5.23 6.98 2.90
CA ILE A 111 6.03 6.27 3.90
C ILE A 111 7.45 6.82 3.97
N ILE A 112 8.13 6.96 2.83
CA ILE A 112 9.57 7.28 2.76
C ILE A 112 9.82 8.76 3.00
N TYR A 113 9.02 9.63 2.36
CA TYR A 113 9.20 11.08 2.44
C TYR A 113 8.23 11.73 3.42
N ASN A 114 7.45 10.93 4.12
CA ASN A 114 6.55 11.41 5.16
C ASN A 114 5.53 12.43 4.64
N LYS A 115 5.06 12.24 3.44
CA LYS A 115 4.03 13.11 2.84
C LYS A 115 2.66 12.69 3.31
N LYS A 116 1.76 13.67 3.44
CA LYS A 116 0.35 13.39 3.70
C LYS A 116 -0.29 12.77 2.48
N ILE A 117 -1.26 11.91 2.76
CA ILE A 117 -1.96 11.19 1.70
C ILE A 117 -2.91 12.12 0.91
#